data_61be45a4204ed24a82cc5e20b7548c1a
#
_entry.id   61be45a4204ed24a82cc5e20b7548c1a
#
_cell.length_a   1.000
_cell.length_b   1.000
_cell.length_c   1.000
_cell.angle_alpha   90.00
_cell.angle_beta   90.00
_cell.angle_gamma   90.00
#
_symmetry.space_group_name_H-M   'P 1'
#
loop_
_entity.id
_entity.type
_entity.pdbx_description
1 polymer ?
#
loop_
_entity_poly.entity_id
_entity_poly.type
_entity_poly.pdbx_seq_one_letter_code
_entity_poly.pdbx_strand_id
1 'polypeptide(L)'
;MYIPAHFAADDAAVRDLLVKHGAADLITLTADGLVATMLPFAYEPAAGELGALYGHVARNNDQWSRPALGQSLAIVRGPDAYVSPSWYASKAENPRLVPTWNYLTAHVYGQLVVHDDPGWVEDVVRRLTAKHEAARLTAPGQPPRWSVDDAPRKFIEGQLRAIVGLELQITRIEAKAKLSQNRPVGDVAGIVAGLAGRGDDPAAAAVEHANEERVSAATQTPAS
;
A
#
# COMPACT_ATOMS: atom_id res chain seq x y z
N MET A 1 -4.94 -13.20 -7.82
CA MET A 1 -5.92 -12.11 -8.17
C MET A 1 -6.12 -12.08 -9.68
N TYR A 2 -7.33 -11.74 -10.22
CA TYR A 2 -7.51 -11.52 -11.65
C TYR A 2 -6.95 -10.16 -12.07
N ILE A 3 -5.94 -10.16 -12.96
CA ILE A 3 -5.23 -8.95 -13.40
C ILE A 3 -5.19 -8.92 -14.93
N PRO A 4 -6.09 -8.15 -15.60
CA PRO A 4 -5.93 -7.86 -17.02
C PRO A 4 -4.61 -7.18 -17.31
N ALA A 5 -3.98 -7.45 -18.45
CA ALA A 5 -2.65 -6.93 -18.78
C ALA A 5 -2.54 -5.40 -18.67
N HIS A 6 -3.58 -4.67 -19.10
CA HIS A 6 -3.62 -3.20 -19.03
C HIS A 6 -3.82 -2.64 -17.61
N PHE A 7 -4.03 -3.50 -16.61
CA PHE A 7 -4.12 -3.14 -15.19
C PHE A 7 -3.02 -3.79 -14.35
N ALA A 8 -2.07 -4.47 -14.94
CA ALA A 8 -0.91 -4.97 -14.22
C ALA A 8 -0.09 -3.75 -13.74
N ALA A 9 0.21 -3.71 -12.45
CA ALA A 9 1.17 -2.75 -11.92
C ALA A 9 2.58 -3.21 -12.30
N ASP A 10 3.43 -2.29 -12.71
CA ASP A 10 4.84 -2.56 -12.95
C ASP A 10 5.63 -2.66 -11.62
N ASP A 11 6.89 -3.09 -11.71
CA ASP A 11 7.75 -3.29 -10.55
C ASP A 11 8.02 -1.98 -9.78
N ALA A 12 8.06 -0.84 -10.48
CA ALA A 12 8.27 0.47 -9.86
C ALA A 12 7.05 0.89 -9.04
N ALA A 13 5.84 0.75 -9.58
CA ALA A 13 4.59 1.02 -8.89
C ALA A 13 4.39 0.08 -7.68
N VAL A 14 4.76 -1.20 -7.82
CA VAL A 14 4.73 -2.16 -6.71
C VAL A 14 5.69 -1.74 -5.60
N ARG A 15 6.94 -1.44 -5.95
CA ARG A 15 7.96 -0.99 -4.99
C ARG A 15 7.52 0.28 -4.27
N ASP A 16 7.02 1.25 -5.01
CA ASP A 16 6.52 2.52 -4.48
C ASP A 16 5.37 2.29 -3.50
N LEU A 17 4.43 1.42 -3.85
CA LEU A 17 3.33 1.03 -2.98
C LEU A 17 3.85 0.42 -1.67
N LEU A 18 4.77 -0.57 -1.72
CA LEU A 18 5.29 -1.23 -0.53
C LEU A 18 6.11 -0.28 0.37
N VAL A 19 6.84 0.65 -0.23
CA VAL A 19 7.64 1.64 0.51
C VAL A 19 6.75 2.69 1.17
N LYS A 20 5.78 3.25 0.45
CA LYS A 20 4.97 4.39 0.92
C LYS A 20 3.81 3.98 1.81
N HIS A 21 3.14 2.85 1.51
CA HIS A 21 2.00 2.43 2.33
C HIS A 21 2.44 1.83 3.66
N GLY A 22 1.79 2.31 4.72
CA GLY A 22 2.20 2.04 6.08
C GLY A 22 1.57 0.81 6.70
N ALA A 23 0.35 0.45 6.32
CA ALA A 23 -0.40 -0.63 6.94
C ALA A 23 -0.96 -1.60 5.90
N ALA A 24 -1.06 -2.88 6.28
CA ALA A 24 -1.64 -3.93 5.45
C ALA A 24 -2.43 -4.91 6.34
N ASP A 25 -3.38 -5.61 5.73
CA ASP A 25 -4.06 -6.73 6.38
C ASP A 25 -3.20 -7.99 6.22
N LEU A 26 -2.61 -8.48 7.32
CA LEU A 26 -1.90 -9.77 7.34
C LEU A 26 -2.90 -10.89 7.61
N ILE A 27 -3.02 -11.81 6.67
CA ILE A 27 -3.92 -12.96 6.74
C ILE A 27 -3.10 -14.24 6.81
N THR A 28 -3.40 -15.07 7.80
CA THR A 28 -2.73 -16.35 8.03
C THR A 28 -3.78 -17.44 8.15
N LEU A 29 -3.61 -18.54 7.43
CA LEU A 29 -4.40 -19.75 7.63
C LEU A 29 -3.75 -20.58 8.74
N THR A 30 -4.51 -20.86 9.78
CA THR A 30 -4.11 -21.69 10.92
C THR A 30 -5.01 -22.93 11.05
N ALA A 31 -4.70 -23.81 11.98
CA ALA A 31 -5.56 -24.98 12.26
C ALA A 31 -6.97 -24.59 12.71
N ASP A 32 -7.12 -23.40 13.32
CA ASP A 32 -8.41 -22.87 13.77
C ASP A 32 -9.12 -22.00 12.71
N GLY A 33 -8.57 -21.93 11.50
CA GLY A 33 -9.11 -21.13 10.40
C GLY A 33 -8.27 -19.91 10.06
N LEU A 34 -8.88 -18.95 9.33
CA LEU A 34 -8.23 -17.71 8.94
C LEU A 34 -8.17 -16.74 10.12
N VAL A 35 -6.99 -16.18 10.33
CA VAL A 35 -6.76 -15.08 11.26
C VAL A 35 -6.26 -13.87 10.46
N ALA A 36 -6.74 -12.67 10.77
CA ALA A 36 -6.34 -11.44 10.11
C ALA A 36 -6.06 -10.34 11.13
N THR A 37 -4.96 -9.62 10.92
CA THR A 37 -4.58 -8.43 11.70
C THR A 37 -4.11 -7.34 10.75
N MET A 38 -4.66 -6.13 10.90
CA MET A 38 -4.10 -4.95 10.26
C MET A 38 -2.91 -4.45 11.09
N LEU A 39 -1.74 -4.33 10.47
CA LEU A 39 -0.55 -3.80 11.12
C LEU A 39 0.33 -3.02 10.13
N PRO A 40 1.11 -2.03 10.61
CA PRO A 40 2.07 -1.34 9.79
C PRO A 40 3.25 -2.25 9.43
N PHE A 41 3.77 -2.08 8.21
CA PHE A 41 4.94 -2.77 7.71
C PHE A 41 6.01 -1.80 7.19
N ALA A 42 7.27 -2.14 7.42
CA ALA A 42 8.42 -1.61 6.71
C ALA A 42 8.84 -2.63 5.64
N TYR A 43 8.97 -2.18 4.39
CA TYR A 43 9.49 -3.01 3.31
C TYR A 43 11.02 -2.99 3.32
N GLU A 44 11.64 -4.17 3.37
CA GLU A 44 13.09 -4.37 3.29
C GLU A 44 13.45 -5.06 1.97
N PRO A 45 13.88 -4.29 0.96
CA PRO A 45 14.15 -4.83 -0.38
C PRO A 45 15.39 -5.75 -0.44
N ALA A 46 16.31 -5.65 0.51
CA ALA A 46 17.52 -6.46 0.55
C ALA A 46 17.32 -7.84 1.19
N ALA A 47 16.15 -8.11 1.76
CA ALA A 47 15.84 -9.38 2.40
C ALA A 47 15.30 -10.41 1.40
N GLY A 48 16.19 -11.19 0.77
CA GLY A 48 15.82 -12.16 -0.26
C GLY A 48 15.57 -11.54 -1.63
N GLU A 49 15.03 -12.33 -2.56
CA GLU A 49 14.88 -11.94 -3.96
C GLU A 49 13.80 -10.86 -4.16
N LEU A 50 12.67 -10.97 -3.47
CA LEU A 50 11.55 -10.03 -3.57
C LEU A 50 11.43 -9.11 -2.34
N GLY A 51 12.38 -9.20 -1.41
CA GLY A 51 12.34 -8.45 -0.15
C GLY A 51 11.49 -9.13 0.92
N ALA A 52 11.29 -8.42 2.04
CA ALA A 52 10.42 -8.82 3.12
C ALA A 52 9.62 -7.65 3.68
N LEU A 53 8.50 -7.95 4.34
CA LEU A 53 7.73 -6.98 5.12
C LEU A 53 7.99 -7.22 6.60
N TYR A 54 8.49 -6.20 7.30
CA TYR A 54 8.78 -6.23 8.73
C TYR A 54 7.73 -5.44 9.51
N GLY A 55 7.15 -6.08 10.50
CA GLY A 55 6.16 -5.48 11.37
C GLY A 55 6.21 -6.05 12.78
N HIS A 56 5.27 -5.65 13.62
CA HIS A 56 5.10 -6.25 14.93
C HIS A 56 3.62 -6.26 15.32
N VAL A 57 3.28 -7.16 16.22
CA VAL A 57 1.95 -7.25 16.83
C VAL A 57 2.08 -7.18 18.36
N ALA A 58 0.98 -6.82 19.02
CA ALA A 58 0.93 -6.96 20.47
C ALA A 58 1.14 -8.43 20.88
N ARG A 59 1.87 -8.69 21.94
CA ARG A 59 2.12 -10.05 22.45
C ARG A 59 0.83 -10.82 22.78
N ASN A 60 -0.24 -10.10 23.10
CA ASN A 60 -1.57 -10.69 23.34
C ASN A 60 -2.37 -10.99 22.05
N ASN A 61 -1.87 -10.59 20.86
CA ASN A 61 -2.43 -11.02 19.60
C ASN A 61 -1.91 -12.43 19.29
N ASP A 62 -2.78 -13.41 19.26
CA ASP A 62 -2.41 -14.83 19.15
C ASP A 62 -2.05 -15.29 17.73
N GLN A 63 -2.14 -14.42 16.72
CA GLN A 63 -1.73 -14.74 15.33
C GLN A 63 -0.25 -15.15 15.24
N TRP A 64 0.63 -14.56 16.03
CA TRP A 64 2.05 -14.92 16.05
C TRP A 64 2.34 -16.28 16.65
N SER A 65 1.52 -16.75 17.60
CA SER A 65 1.69 -18.03 18.30
C SER A 65 1.00 -19.21 17.63
N ARG A 66 0.15 -18.96 16.64
CA ARG A 66 -0.55 -19.98 15.86
C ARG A 66 0.25 -20.33 14.61
N PRO A 67 0.74 -21.57 14.46
CA PRO A 67 1.50 -21.95 13.27
C PRO A 67 0.70 -21.73 11.98
N ALA A 68 1.32 -21.10 11.00
CA ALA A 68 0.75 -20.97 9.68
C ALA A 68 0.75 -22.32 8.94
N LEU A 69 -0.37 -22.71 8.33
CA LEU A 69 -0.52 -23.91 7.50
C LEU A 69 -0.04 -23.70 6.06
N GLY A 70 0.91 -22.79 5.84
CA GLY A 70 1.45 -22.46 4.54
C GLY A 70 1.85 -20.99 4.46
N GLN A 71 1.75 -20.43 3.26
CA GLN A 71 2.04 -19.01 3.06
C GLN A 71 0.98 -18.13 3.72
N SER A 72 1.42 -17.01 4.29
CA SER A 72 0.55 -15.90 4.69
C SER A 72 0.40 -14.91 3.55
N LEU A 73 -0.62 -14.07 3.63
CA LEU A 73 -0.94 -13.02 2.66
C LEU A 73 -1.01 -11.67 3.36
N ALA A 74 -0.22 -10.70 2.89
CA ALA A 74 -0.43 -9.30 3.24
C ALA A 74 -1.14 -8.58 2.08
N ILE A 75 -2.27 -7.90 2.37
CA ILE A 75 -2.99 -7.07 1.40
C ILE A 75 -2.61 -5.62 1.64
N VAL A 76 -1.77 -5.08 0.77
CA VAL A 76 -1.34 -3.68 0.79
C VAL A 76 -2.25 -2.91 -0.15
N ARG A 77 -2.90 -1.86 0.36
CA ARG A 77 -3.81 -1.01 -0.41
C ARG A 77 -3.19 0.34 -0.66
N GLY A 78 -3.29 0.80 -1.90
CA GLY A 78 -3.02 2.16 -2.31
C GLY A 78 -4.29 3.01 -2.34
N PRO A 79 -4.26 4.16 -3.03
CA PRO A 79 -5.44 4.97 -3.26
C PRO A 79 -6.54 4.18 -3.95
N ASP A 80 -7.79 4.40 -3.53
CA ASP A 80 -8.97 3.85 -4.16
C ASP A 80 -10.11 4.86 -4.18
N ALA A 81 -10.97 4.80 -5.20
CA ALA A 81 -12.11 5.69 -5.32
C ALA A 81 -13.20 5.16 -6.25
N TYR A 82 -14.43 5.53 -5.95
CA TYR A 82 -15.56 5.42 -6.87
C TYR A 82 -15.41 6.40 -8.03
N VAL A 83 -15.66 5.92 -9.25
CA VAL A 83 -15.64 6.73 -10.49
C VAL A 83 -17.04 6.81 -11.09
N SER A 84 -17.59 8.01 -11.13
CA SER A 84 -18.90 8.30 -11.68
C SER A 84 -18.86 8.42 -13.21
N PRO A 85 -19.81 7.80 -13.94
CA PRO A 85 -19.97 8.04 -15.37
C PRO A 85 -20.30 9.50 -15.71
N SER A 86 -20.75 10.29 -14.75
CA SER A 86 -21.05 11.72 -14.96
C SER A 86 -19.80 12.54 -15.28
N TRP A 87 -18.62 12.03 -14.99
CA TRP A 87 -17.34 12.68 -15.25
C TRP A 87 -16.75 12.36 -16.64
N TYR A 88 -17.33 11.37 -17.35
CA TYR A 88 -16.83 10.99 -18.67
C TYR A 88 -17.22 12.00 -19.74
N ALA A 89 -16.24 12.53 -20.47
CA ALA A 89 -16.48 13.40 -21.62
C ALA A 89 -17.29 12.68 -22.72
N SER A 90 -17.01 11.37 -22.91
CA SER A 90 -17.71 10.52 -23.89
C SER A 90 -19.19 10.25 -23.57
N LYS A 91 -19.68 10.65 -22.40
CA LYS A 91 -21.08 10.42 -21.98
C LYS A 91 -22.12 11.03 -22.92
N ALA A 92 -21.81 12.19 -23.49
CA ALA A 92 -22.74 12.86 -24.42
C ALA A 92 -22.96 12.06 -25.71
N GLU A 93 -21.92 11.36 -26.18
CA GLU A 93 -21.93 10.59 -27.42
C GLU A 93 -22.33 9.13 -27.20
N ASN A 94 -22.00 8.56 -26.04
CA ASN A 94 -22.27 7.18 -25.69
C ASN A 94 -22.86 7.07 -24.27
N PRO A 95 -24.21 6.92 -24.17
CA PRO A 95 -24.86 6.78 -22.86
C PRO A 95 -24.67 5.40 -22.19
N ARG A 96 -24.04 4.42 -22.89
CA ARG A 96 -23.81 3.06 -22.39
C ARG A 96 -22.58 3.01 -21.47
N LEU A 97 -22.60 3.79 -20.41
CA LEU A 97 -21.51 3.89 -19.43
C LEU A 97 -22.03 3.51 -18.06
N VAL A 98 -21.18 2.81 -17.32
CA VAL A 98 -21.46 2.35 -15.94
C VAL A 98 -20.41 2.87 -14.98
N PRO A 99 -20.75 3.04 -13.70
CA PRO A 99 -19.79 3.38 -12.67
C PRO A 99 -18.77 2.26 -12.49
N THR A 100 -17.61 2.64 -11.94
CA THR A 100 -16.56 1.67 -11.60
C THR A 100 -15.84 2.10 -10.32
N TRP A 101 -14.91 1.25 -9.86
CA TRP A 101 -13.98 1.55 -8.79
C TRP A 101 -12.57 1.57 -9.34
N ASN A 102 -11.82 2.65 -9.09
CA ASN A 102 -10.38 2.70 -9.33
C ASN A 102 -9.65 2.36 -8.04
N TYR A 103 -8.53 1.63 -8.14
CA TYR A 103 -7.73 1.24 -7.00
C TYR A 103 -6.34 0.76 -7.40
N LEU A 104 -5.41 0.90 -6.47
CA LEU A 104 -4.10 0.26 -6.49
C LEU A 104 -4.03 -0.74 -5.32
N THR A 105 -3.64 -1.97 -5.57
CA THR A 105 -3.48 -2.98 -4.51
C THR A 105 -2.39 -3.98 -4.86
N ALA A 106 -1.69 -4.48 -3.84
CA ALA A 106 -0.76 -5.60 -3.94
C ALA A 106 -1.15 -6.71 -2.95
N HIS A 107 -1.24 -7.93 -3.46
CA HIS A 107 -1.32 -9.16 -2.68
C HIS A 107 0.10 -9.72 -2.57
N VAL A 108 0.66 -9.64 -1.39
CA VAL A 108 2.03 -10.05 -1.06
C VAL A 108 1.98 -11.37 -0.31
N TYR A 109 2.42 -12.44 -0.95
CA TYR A 109 2.46 -13.79 -0.38
C TYR A 109 3.85 -14.09 0.13
N GLY A 110 3.95 -14.80 1.25
CA GLY A 110 5.25 -15.14 1.81
C GLY A 110 5.18 -16.09 2.99
N GLN A 111 6.37 -16.47 3.47
CA GLN A 111 6.52 -17.24 4.69
C GLN A 111 6.53 -16.27 5.87
N LEU A 112 5.67 -16.53 6.84
CA LEU A 112 5.63 -15.74 8.07
C LEU A 112 6.64 -16.29 9.08
N VAL A 113 7.60 -15.46 9.45
CA VAL A 113 8.62 -15.76 10.48
C VAL A 113 8.35 -14.88 11.69
N VAL A 114 8.41 -15.48 12.86
CA VAL A 114 8.21 -14.80 14.14
C VAL A 114 9.55 -14.51 14.80
N HIS A 115 9.73 -13.28 15.25
CA HIS A 115 10.92 -12.81 15.95
C HIS A 115 10.56 -12.37 17.37
N ASP A 116 11.01 -13.08 18.37
CA ASP A 116 10.86 -12.72 19.80
C ASP A 116 12.19 -12.22 20.41
N ASP A 117 13.13 -11.83 19.55
CA ASP A 117 14.38 -11.19 19.95
C ASP A 117 14.19 -9.69 20.14
N PRO A 118 14.49 -9.13 21.33
CA PRO A 118 14.27 -7.71 21.61
C PRO A 118 15.07 -6.77 20.70
N GLY A 119 16.27 -7.17 20.24
CA GLY A 119 17.10 -6.36 19.36
C GLY A 119 16.49 -6.24 17.95
N TRP A 120 16.03 -7.36 17.40
CA TRP A 120 15.32 -7.39 16.11
C TRP A 120 14.02 -6.56 16.16
N VAL A 121 13.25 -6.74 17.24
CA VAL A 121 11.99 -5.99 17.43
C VAL A 121 12.26 -4.50 17.54
N GLU A 122 13.31 -4.07 18.27
CA GLU A 122 13.70 -2.67 18.40
C GLU A 122 14.09 -2.08 17.03
N ASP A 123 14.86 -2.81 16.21
CA ASP A 123 15.24 -2.36 14.87
C ASP A 123 13.99 -2.11 14.00
N VAL A 124 13.02 -3.00 14.01
CA VAL A 124 11.76 -2.83 13.28
C VAL A 124 10.96 -1.63 13.78
N VAL A 125 10.86 -1.44 15.10
CA VAL A 125 10.18 -0.28 15.68
C VAL A 125 10.86 1.03 15.23
N ARG A 126 12.19 1.08 15.23
CA ARG A 126 12.96 2.23 14.74
C ARG A 126 12.72 2.51 13.27
N ARG A 127 12.73 1.48 12.41
CA ARG A 127 12.45 1.59 10.97
C ARG A 127 11.03 2.11 10.71
N LEU A 128 10.03 1.55 11.38
CA LEU A 128 8.64 1.99 11.25
C LEU A 128 8.47 3.43 11.71
N THR A 129 9.05 3.80 12.86
CA THR A 129 9.03 5.17 13.37
C THR A 129 9.67 6.14 12.37
N ALA A 130 10.89 5.84 11.90
CA ALA A 130 11.59 6.68 10.95
C ALA A 130 10.79 6.86 9.64
N LYS A 131 10.19 5.78 9.12
CA LYS A 131 9.34 5.81 7.93
C LYS A 131 8.17 6.78 8.09
N HIS A 132 7.41 6.65 9.16
CA HIS A 132 6.20 7.45 9.37
C HIS A 132 6.51 8.90 9.76
N GLU A 133 7.55 9.13 10.55
CA GLU A 133 8.01 10.48 10.87
C GLU A 133 8.61 11.20 9.64
N ALA A 134 9.28 10.47 8.74
CA ALA A 134 9.77 11.04 7.49
C ALA A 134 8.62 11.50 6.56
N ALA A 135 7.51 10.76 6.53
CA ALA A 135 6.33 11.09 5.73
C ALA A 135 5.49 12.24 6.32
N ARG A 136 5.70 12.59 7.59
CA ARG A 136 4.99 13.69 8.24
C ARG A 136 5.40 15.03 7.65
N LEU A 137 4.42 15.79 7.14
CA LEU A 137 4.65 17.15 6.69
C LEU A 137 5.10 18.02 7.89
N THR A 138 6.20 18.72 7.74
CA THR A 138 6.70 19.66 8.75
C THR A 138 6.47 21.10 8.27
N ALA A 139 5.78 21.90 9.09
CA ALA A 139 5.60 23.33 8.87
C ALA A 139 6.29 24.14 9.98
N PRO A 140 6.60 25.41 9.77
CA PRO A 140 7.11 26.28 10.83
C PRO A 140 6.20 26.25 12.06
N GLY A 141 6.78 26.03 13.25
CA GLY A 141 6.04 25.94 14.52
C GLY A 141 5.50 24.55 14.89
N GLN A 142 5.66 23.55 14.03
CA GLN A 142 5.32 22.18 14.40
C GLN A 142 6.44 21.54 15.26
N PRO A 143 6.09 20.58 16.15
CA PRO A 143 7.10 19.84 16.90
C PRO A 143 8.11 19.12 15.99
N PRO A 144 9.34 18.92 16.42
CA PRO A 144 10.32 18.12 15.66
C PRO A 144 9.80 16.70 15.43
N ARG A 145 10.40 16.00 14.47
CA ARG A 145 10.12 14.57 14.24
C ARG A 145 10.53 13.79 15.48
N TRP A 146 9.66 12.88 15.89
CA TRP A 146 9.92 12.02 17.02
C TRP A 146 10.85 10.86 16.64
N SER A 147 11.70 10.47 17.59
CA SER A 147 12.61 9.32 17.49
C SER A 147 12.43 8.41 18.72
N VAL A 148 12.72 7.13 18.56
CA VAL A 148 12.68 6.17 19.68
C VAL A 148 13.60 6.60 20.82
N ASP A 149 14.68 7.33 20.52
CA ASP A 149 15.65 7.81 21.50
C ASP A 149 15.16 9.03 22.32
N ASP A 150 14.04 9.65 21.93
CA ASP A 150 13.41 10.73 22.70
C ASP A 150 12.69 10.20 23.97
N ALA A 151 12.42 8.90 24.03
CA ALA A 151 11.81 8.27 25.20
C ALA A 151 12.85 7.61 26.12
N PRO A 152 12.61 7.59 27.45
CA PRO A 152 13.53 6.93 28.38
C PRO A 152 13.78 5.47 28.03
N ARG A 153 15.04 5.02 28.01
CA ARG A 153 15.44 3.66 27.62
C ARG A 153 14.65 2.56 28.36
N LYS A 154 14.49 2.69 29.68
CA LYS A 154 13.74 1.73 30.48
C LYS A 154 12.27 1.62 30.09
N PHE A 155 11.67 2.72 29.63
CA PHE A 155 10.31 2.71 29.10
C PHE A 155 10.25 1.95 27.78
N ILE A 156 11.16 2.22 26.83
CA ILE A 156 11.24 1.51 25.55
C ILE A 156 11.40 0.00 25.77
N GLU A 157 12.31 -0.43 26.64
CA GLU A 157 12.49 -1.85 26.98
C GLU A 157 11.21 -2.49 27.53
N GLY A 158 10.41 -1.73 28.28
CA GLY A 158 9.08 -2.16 28.73
C GLY A 158 8.11 -2.38 27.56
N GLN A 159 8.08 -1.45 26.61
CA GLN A 159 7.23 -1.55 25.43
C GLN A 159 7.65 -2.70 24.51
N LEU A 160 8.95 -2.90 24.28
CA LEU A 160 9.46 -4.00 23.46
C LEU A 160 9.04 -5.37 23.98
N ARG A 161 8.98 -5.56 25.31
CA ARG A 161 8.48 -6.82 25.89
C ARG A 161 6.98 -7.09 25.65
N ALA A 162 6.20 -6.05 25.31
CA ALA A 162 4.77 -6.17 25.07
C ALA A 162 4.42 -6.49 23.61
N ILE A 163 5.40 -6.59 22.73
CA ILE A 163 5.22 -6.84 21.30
C ILE A 163 6.07 -8.02 20.81
N VAL A 164 5.73 -8.54 19.64
CA VAL A 164 6.45 -9.64 18.95
C VAL A 164 6.64 -9.22 17.50
N GLY A 165 7.84 -9.43 16.96
CA GLY A 165 8.19 -9.12 15.60
C GLY A 165 7.63 -10.14 14.60
N LEU A 166 7.24 -9.65 13.45
CA LEU A 166 6.78 -10.45 12.32
C LEU A 166 7.54 -10.06 11.07
N GLU A 167 8.06 -11.06 10.37
CA GLU A 167 8.69 -10.93 9.07
C GLU A 167 7.89 -11.77 8.06
N LEU A 168 7.36 -11.14 7.01
CA LEU A 168 6.81 -11.85 5.88
C LEU A 168 7.87 -11.89 4.77
N GLN A 169 8.56 -13.03 4.65
CA GLN A 169 9.54 -13.29 3.58
C GLN A 169 8.81 -13.50 2.27
N ILE A 170 8.94 -12.52 1.36
CA ILE A 170 8.11 -12.46 0.15
C ILE A 170 8.54 -13.53 -0.84
N THR A 171 7.57 -14.31 -1.31
CA THR A 171 7.77 -15.35 -2.33
C THR A 171 7.05 -15.03 -3.64
N ARG A 172 6.01 -14.20 -3.60
CA ARG A 172 5.23 -13.80 -4.77
C ARG A 172 4.45 -12.52 -4.49
N ILE A 173 4.35 -11.66 -5.50
CA ILE A 173 3.52 -10.46 -5.48
C ILE A 173 2.55 -10.50 -6.67
N GLU A 174 1.29 -10.19 -6.43
CA GLU A 174 0.29 -9.92 -7.45
C GLU A 174 -0.24 -8.51 -7.24
N ALA A 175 0.03 -7.60 -8.16
CA ALA A 175 -0.36 -6.21 -8.01
C ALA A 175 -1.23 -5.73 -9.18
N LYS A 176 -2.24 -4.92 -8.85
CA LYS A 176 -3.20 -4.39 -9.80
C LYS A 176 -3.39 -2.88 -9.60
N ALA A 177 -3.14 -2.14 -10.68
CA ALA A 177 -3.36 -0.71 -10.80
C ALA A 177 -4.54 -0.47 -11.76
N LYS A 178 -5.78 -0.57 -11.27
CA LYS A 178 -6.97 -0.26 -12.06
C LYS A 178 -7.27 1.23 -11.91
N LEU A 179 -6.71 2.03 -12.81
CA LEU A 179 -6.71 3.50 -12.76
C LEU A 179 -7.21 4.13 -14.07
N SER A 180 -8.20 3.50 -14.70
CA SER A 180 -8.85 3.98 -15.93
C SER A 180 -7.98 3.97 -17.19
N GLN A 181 -6.90 3.16 -17.25
CA GLN A 181 -6.00 3.07 -18.40
C GLN A 181 -6.69 2.58 -19.68
N ASN A 182 -7.84 1.96 -19.55
CA ASN A 182 -8.67 1.48 -20.67
C ASN A 182 -9.71 2.51 -21.16
N ARG A 183 -9.70 3.74 -20.61
CA ARG A 183 -10.64 4.80 -20.98
C ARG A 183 -10.03 5.75 -22.03
N PRO A 184 -10.87 6.42 -22.88
CA PRO A 184 -10.42 7.54 -23.70
C PRO A 184 -9.73 8.62 -22.85
N VAL A 185 -8.74 9.31 -23.44
CA VAL A 185 -7.98 10.36 -22.75
C VAL A 185 -8.87 11.48 -22.21
N GLY A 186 -9.91 11.88 -22.97
CA GLY A 186 -10.88 12.88 -22.51
C GLY A 186 -11.67 12.45 -21.27
N ASP A 187 -11.98 11.16 -21.14
CA ASP A 187 -12.64 10.62 -19.95
C ASP A 187 -11.70 10.63 -18.75
N VAL A 188 -10.40 10.34 -18.95
CA VAL A 188 -9.38 10.40 -17.89
C VAL A 188 -9.29 11.78 -17.27
N ALA A 189 -9.24 12.82 -18.08
CA ALA A 189 -9.22 14.21 -17.60
C ALA A 189 -10.46 14.55 -16.73
N GLY A 190 -11.64 14.11 -17.17
CA GLY A 190 -12.88 14.26 -16.41
C GLY A 190 -12.87 13.50 -15.09
N ILE A 191 -12.29 12.29 -15.06
CA ILE A 191 -12.13 11.49 -13.82
C ILE A 191 -11.22 12.21 -12.83
N VAL A 192 -10.05 12.69 -13.28
CA VAL A 192 -9.08 13.40 -12.42
C VAL A 192 -9.75 14.65 -11.81
N ALA A 193 -10.41 15.47 -12.63
CA ALA A 193 -11.13 16.65 -12.17
C ALA A 193 -12.27 16.30 -11.18
N GLY A 194 -13.02 15.24 -11.45
CA GLY A 194 -14.10 14.78 -10.58
C GLY A 194 -13.62 14.26 -9.23
N LEU A 195 -12.50 13.53 -9.19
CA LEU A 195 -11.87 13.05 -7.95
C LEU A 195 -11.32 14.22 -7.12
N ALA A 196 -10.55 15.12 -7.74
CA ALA A 196 -10.03 16.32 -7.08
C ALA A 196 -11.15 17.22 -6.53
N GLY A 197 -12.24 17.38 -7.29
CA GLY A 197 -13.41 18.15 -6.86
C GLY A 197 -14.16 17.56 -5.66
N ARG A 198 -13.93 16.27 -5.34
CA ARG A 198 -14.43 15.60 -4.13
C ARG A 198 -13.43 15.60 -2.96
N GLY A 199 -12.20 16.06 -3.16
CA GLY A 199 -11.12 15.97 -2.19
C GLY A 199 -10.43 14.60 -2.16
N ASP A 200 -10.60 13.76 -3.19
CA ASP A 200 -9.92 12.47 -3.34
C ASP A 200 -8.57 12.66 -4.07
N ASP A 201 -7.75 13.62 -3.63
CA ASP A 201 -6.49 13.99 -4.27
C ASP A 201 -5.51 12.83 -4.48
N PRO A 202 -5.33 11.88 -3.53
CA PRO A 202 -4.46 10.73 -3.76
C PRO A 202 -4.93 9.83 -4.92
N ALA A 203 -6.25 9.65 -5.06
CA ALA A 203 -6.81 8.86 -6.16
C ALA A 203 -6.73 9.62 -7.49
N ALA A 204 -6.94 10.94 -7.49
CA ALA A 204 -6.76 11.80 -8.67
C ALA A 204 -5.32 11.72 -9.18
N ALA A 205 -4.33 11.92 -8.31
CA ALA A 205 -2.91 11.82 -8.65
C ALA A 205 -2.52 10.42 -9.17
N ALA A 206 -3.06 9.36 -8.59
CA ALA A 206 -2.80 8.00 -9.06
C ALA A 206 -3.35 7.76 -10.48
N VAL A 207 -4.56 8.27 -10.79
CA VAL A 207 -5.17 8.17 -12.13
C VAL A 207 -4.36 8.99 -13.14
N GLU A 208 -3.96 10.21 -12.79
CA GLU A 208 -3.15 11.08 -13.63
C GLU A 208 -1.82 10.42 -13.98
N HIS A 209 -1.06 10.00 -12.98
CA HIS A 209 0.23 9.33 -13.16
C HIS A 209 0.13 8.07 -14.03
N ALA A 210 -0.85 7.20 -13.79
CA ALA A 210 -1.04 5.97 -14.56
C ALA A 210 -1.42 6.19 -16.03
N ASN A 211 -1.78 7.43 -16.43
CA ASN A 211 -2.18 7.80 -17.79
C ASN A 211 -1.29 8.87 -18.42
N GLU A 212 -0.23 9.33 -17.75
CA GLU A 212 0.59 10.49 -18.15
C GLU A 212 1.16 10.35 -19.57
N GLU A 213 1.76 9.20 -19.91
CA GLU A 213 2.31 8.97 -21.25
C GLU A 213 1.22 9.00 -22.33
N ARG A 214 0.04 8.45 -22.06
CA ARG A 214 -1.09 8.41 -23.00
C ARG A 214 -1.67 9.81 -23.24
N VAL A 215 -1.76 10.60 -22.18
CA VAL A 215 -2.23 11.98 -22.25
C VAL A 215 -1.23 12.84 -23.02
N SER A 216 0.06 12.71 -22.74
CA SER A 216 1.13 13.43 -23.43
C SER A 216 1.19 13.09 -24.92
N ALA A 217 1.07 11.81 -25.28
CA ALA A 217 1.04 11.38 -26.68
C ALA A 217 -0.16 11.95 -27.46
N ALA A 218 -1.34 12.01 -26.82
CA ALA A 218 -2.55 12.56 -27.44
C ALA A 218 -2.48 14.09 -27.67
N THR A 219 -1.77 14.81 -26.83
CA THR A 219 -1.58 16.27 -26.96
C THR A 219 -0.54 16.65 -28.02
N GLN A 220 0.36 15.74 -28.39
CA GLN A 220 1.41 15.96 -29.40
C GLN A 220 0.98 15.61 -30.83
N THR A 221 -0.18 14.96 -31.01
CA THR A 221 -0.71 14.65 -32.35
C THR A 221 -1.57 15.83 -32.80
N PRO A 222 -1.13 16.65 -33.78
CA PRO A 222 -1.94 17.75 -34.29
C PRO A 222 -3.22 17.19 -34.94
N ALA A 223 -4.35 17.83 -34.72
CA ALA A 223 -5.60 17.54 -35.42
C ALA A 223 -5.36 17.66 -36.92
N SER A 224 -5.51 16.59 -37.68
CA SER A 224 -5.40 16.53 -39.13
C SER A 224 -6.65 17.09 -39.76
#